data_275a2869da7ab1403b861f527212b672
#
_entry.id   275a2869da7ab1403b861f527212b672
#
_cell.length_a   1.000
_cell.length_b   1.000
_cell.length_c   1.000
_cell.angle_alpha   90.00
_cell.angle_beta   90.00
_cell.angle_gamma   90.00
#
_symmetry.space_group_name_H-M   'P 1'
#
loop_
_entity.id
_entity.type
_entity.pdbx_description
1 polymer ?
#
loop_
_entity_poly.entity_id
_entity_poly.type
_entity_poly.pdbx_seq_one_letter_code
_entity_poly.pdbx_strand_id
1 'polypeptide(L)'
;RLKPRLYSIASSPDFEPGTVHLTVAIVRYNHHDRDRTGLCTGFMAERCEVNDTEIGVFMSPTRSFVLPEDGSTDVIMVGPGTGIAPFRAFLQQREIDGASGRNWLFFGDWTEEGEYLYREEMEAWRNSGLIDRHDLAWSRAGPEKVYVQHLMKQNGEQIWNWIDGGGYFYVCGDKNYMAKDVHTTLIEICSKFGGMSEEEAKEFVETGL
;
A
#
# COMPACT_ATOMS: atom_id res chain seq x y z
N ARG A 1 -1.96 31.46 -0.52
CA ARG A 1 -2.08 30.50 -1.60
C ARG A 1 -2.16 29.10 -1.02
N LEU A 2 -3.12 28.28 -1.45
CA LEU A 2 -3.24 26.89 -0.98
C LEU A 2 -2.03 26.09 -1.50
N LYS A 3 -1.50 25.23 -0.62
CA LYS A 3 -0.43 24.30 -1.00
C LYS A 3 -1.05 23.09 -1.72
N PRO A 4 -0.39 22.50 -2.72
CA PRO A 4 -0.85 21.26 -3.35
C PRO A 4 -0.83 20.10 -2.35
N ARG A 5 -1.62 19.06 -2.63
CA ARG A 5 -1.61 17.78 -1.92
C ARG A 5 -1.20 16.69 -2.90
N LEU A 6 -0.36 15.78 -2.41
CA LEU A 6 0.06 14.62 -3.18
C LEU A 6 -0.79 13.42 -2.77
N TYR A 7 -1.22 12.66 -3.76
CA TYR A 7 -1.94 11.41 -3.60
C TYR A 7 -1.30 10.36 -4.48
N SER A 8 -1.18 9.15 -3.97
CA SER A 8 -0.71 8.01 -4.77
C SER A 8 -1.75 7.67 -5.83
N ILE A 9 -1.28 7.38 -7.04
CA ILE A 9 -2.13 6.95 -8.15
C ILE A 9 -2.52 5.50 -7.90
N ALA A 10 -3.81 5.19 -8.04
CA ALA A 10 -4.41 3.89 -7.79
C ALA A 10 -4.81 3.14 -9.06
N SER A 11 -4.33 3.58 -10.22
CA SER A 11 -4.58 2.93 -11.52
C SER A 11 -3.33 2.87 -12.37
N SER A 12 -3.17 1.79 -13.15
CA SER A 12 -2.20 1.73 -14.23
C SER A 12 -2.70 2.55 -15.43
N PRO A 13 -1.84 3.32 -16.10
CA PRO A 13 -2.22 4.05 -17.32
C PRO A 13 -2.55 3.12 -18.50
N ASP A 14 -2.02 1.89 -18.48
CA ASP A 14 -2.26 0.91 -19.53
C ASP A 14 -3.56 0.12 -19.30
N PHE A 15 -4.02 0.06 -18.04
CA PHE A 15 -5.30 -0.58 -17.68
C PHE A 15 -6.50 0.27 -18.10
N GLU A 16 -6.45 1.56 -17.85
CA GLU A 16 -7.51 2.52 -18.21
C GLU A 16 -6.89 3.80 -18.78
N PRO A 17 -6.53 3.80 -20.08
CA PRO A 17 -5.87 4.93 -20.71
C PRO A 17 -6.67 6.23 -20.61
N GLY A 18 -5.99 7.32 -20.24
CA GLY A 18 -6.60 8.64 -20.13
C GLY A 18 -7.32 8.91 -18.80
N THR A 19 -7.36 7.93 -17.90
CA THR A 19 -7.99 8.03 -16.57
C THR A 19 -6.96 7.86 -15.46
N VAL A 20 -7.12 8.59 -14.36
CA VAL A 20 -6.32 8.45 -13.15
C VAL A 20 -7.23 8.23 -11.96
N HIS A 21 -7.06 7.09 -11.28
CA HIS A 21 -7.79 6.79 -10.04
C HIS A 21 -6.97 7.22 -8.83
N LEU A 22 -7.64 7.73 -7.81
CA LEU A 22 -7.07 8.07 -6.52
C LEU A 22 -7.87 7.39 -5.40
N THR A 23 -7.17 6.91 -4.37
CA THR A 23 -7.80 6.43 -3.13
C THR A 23 -7.60 7.49 -2.05
N VAL A 24 -8.68 8.16 -1.68
CA VAL A 24 -8.59 9.34 -0.81
C VAL A 24 -9.50 9.19 0.41
N ALA A 25 -8.91 9.19 1.60
CA ALA A 25 -9.67 9.29 2.84
C ALA A 25 -10.12 10.75 3.08
N ILE A 26 -11.42 10.93 3.36
CA ILE A 26 -11.95 12.24 3.68
C ILE A 26 -11.52 12.63 5.09
N VAL A 27 -10.74 13.70 5.20
CA VAL A 27 -10.28 14.21 6.49
C VAL A 27 -11.41 14.97 7.17
N ARG A 28 -11.89 14.45 8.31
CA ARG A 28 -12.87 15.11 9.18
C ARG A 28 -12.37 15.10 10.62
N TYR A 29 -12.47 16.23 11.31
CA TYR A 29 -12.01 16.37 12.69
C TYR A 29 -12.78 17.49 13.41
N ASN A 30 -12.86 17.40 14.74
CA ASN A 30 -13.38 18.48 15.57
C ASN A 30 -12.21 19.32 16.09
N HIS A 31 -12.33 20.64 16.00
CA HIS A 31 -11.36 21.58 16.53
C HIS A 31 -12.08 22.80 17.11
N HIS A 32 -11.89 23.06 18.40
CA HIS A 32 -12.58 24.10 19.15
C HIS A 32 -14.11 24.01 18.99
N ASP A 33 -14.70 22.84 19.26
CA ASP A 33 -16.13 22.56 19.18
C ASP A 33 -16.77 22.85 17.81
N ARG A 34 -15.95 22.83 16.76
CA ARG A 34 -16.39 22.98 15.37
C ARG A 34 -15.94 21.81 14.53
N ASP A 35 -16.86 21.23 13.81
CA ASP A 35 -16.55 20.22 12.83
C ASP A 35 -15.81 20.85 11.64
N ARG A 36 -14.73 20.20 11.23
CA ARG A 36 -13.84 20.61 10.14
C ARG A 36 -13.67 19.50 9.15
N THR A 37 -13.60 19.88 7.90
CA THR A 37 -13.26 18.97 6.78
C THR A 37 -11.96 19.44 6.13
N GLY A 38 -11.15 18.50 5.70
CA GLY A 38 -9.90 18.79 4.97
C GLY A 38 -10.19 19.61 3.71
N LEU A 39 -9.40 20.65 3.46
CA LEU A 39 -9.65 21.56 2.33
C LEU A 39 -9.72 20.86 0.98
N CYS A 40 -8.76 19.98 0.69
CA CYS A 40 -8.71 19.25 -0.57
C CYS A 40 -9.68 18.07 -0.58
N THR A 41 -9.64 17.22 0.44
CA THR A 41 -10.49 16.03 0.51
C THR A 41 -11.98 16.38 0.61
N GLY A 42 -12.34 17.41 1.38
CA GLY A 42 -13.71 17.91 1.46
C GLY A 42 -14.17 18.60 0.17
N PHE A 43 -13.26 19.30 -0.53
CA PHE A 43 -13.59 19.87 -1.84
C PHE A 43 -13.93 18.75 -2.84
N MET A 44 -13.08 17.73 -2.96
CA MET A 44 -13.32 16.61 -3.87
C MET A 44 -14.59 15.82 -3.53
N ALA A 45 -14.86 15.60 -2.22
CA ALA A 45 -15.99 14.77 -1.80
C ALA A 45 -17.36 15.49 -1.80
N GLU A 46 -17.37 16.80 -1.57
CA GLU A 46 -18.62 17.53 -1.25
C GLU A 46 -18.96 18.64 -2.23
N ARG A 47 -18.00 19.06 -3.09
CA ARG A 47 -18.17 20.23 -3.97
C ARG A 47 -17.82 19.98 -5.43
N CYS A 48 -17.27 18.82 -5.74
CA CYS A 48 -17.02 18.44 -7.12
C CYS A 48 -18.23 17.68 -7.66
N GLU A 49 -18.75 18.15 -8.77
CA GLU A 49 -19.81 17.47 -9.52
C GLU A 49 -19.17 16.62 -10.63
N VAL A 50 -19.63 15.38 -10.74
CA VAL A 50 -19.09 14.44 -11.74
C VAL A 50 -19.37 14.96 -13.15
N ASN A 51 -18.33 14.97 -13.99
CA ASN A 51 -18.37 15.46 -15.37
C ASN A 51 -18.59 16.99 -15.55
N ASP A 52 -18.55 17.75 -14.46
CA ASP A 52 -18.76 19.21 -14.51
C ASP A 52 -17.61 20.00 -13.87
N THR A 53 -17.06 19.53 -12.76
CA THR A 53 -16.03 20.26 -12.04
C THR A 53 -14.63 19.91 -12.54
N GLU A 54 -13.93 20.92 -13.09
CA GLU A 54 -12.52 20.80 -13.43
C GLU A 54 -11.62 20.95 -12.20
N ILE A 55 -10.66 20.03 -12.04
CA ILE A 55 -9.68 20.05 -10.96
C ILE A 55 -8.28 20.20 -11.53
N GLY A 56 -7.56 21.26 -11.12
CA GLY A 56 -6.17 21.46 -11.49
C GLY A 56 -5.26 20.41 -10.84
N VAL A 57 -4.59 19.61 -11.65
CA VAL A 57 -3.68 18.55 -11.20
C VAL A 57 -2.30 18.71 -11.84
N PHE A 58 -1.29 18.13 -11.22
CA PHE A 58 0.04 17.95 -11.81
C PHE A 58 0.58 16.57 -11.43
N MET A 59 1.41 16.02 -12.30
CA MET A 59 2.10 14.76 -12.04
C MET A 59 3.38 15.01 -11.26
N SER A 60 3.57 14.25 -10.17
CA SER A 60 4.82 14.24 -9.41
C SER A 60 5.50 12.88 -9.60
N PRO A 61 6.51 12.79 -10.50
CA PRO A 61 7.15 11.52 -10.77
C PRO A 61 7.96 11.03 -9.56
N THR A 62 7.96 9.70 -9.37
CA THR A 62 8.86 9.01 -8.43
C THR A 62 9.89 8.20 -9.21
N ARG A 63 11.10 8.03 -8.66
CA ARG A 63 12.17 7.22 -9.27
C ARG A 63 12.43 5.94 -8.50
N SER A 64 12.07 5.91 -7.22
CA SER A 64 12.36 4.79 -6.32
C SER A 64 11.16 3.89 -6.03
N PHE A 65 9.94 4.38 -6.25
CA PHE A 65 8.71 3.60 -6.01
C PHE A 65 8.10 3.20 -7.36
N VAL A 66 8.75 2.23 -8.00
CA VAL A 66 8.38 1.71 -9.33
C VAL A 66 8.47 0.19 -9.31
N LEU A 67 7.72 -0.49 -10.16
CA LEU A 67 7.81 -1.95 -10.34
C LEU A 67 9.21 -2.36 -10.81
N PRO A 68 9.69 -3.57 -10.47
CA PRO A 68 10.92 -4.12 -11.05
C PRO A 68 10.78 -4.23 -12.57
N GLU A 69 11.88 -3.98 -13.29
CA GLU A 69 11.92 -4.10 -14.76
C GLU A 69 11.70 -5.56 -15.20
N ASP A 70 12.21 -6.52 -14.42
CA ASP A 70 11.98 -7.94 -14.66
C ASP A 70 10.64 -8.38 -14.04
N GLY A 71 9.67 -8.67 -14.88
CA GLY A 71 8.35 -9.15 -14.47
C GLY A 71 8.35 -10.50 -13.76
N SER A 72 9.46 -11.25 -13.77
CA SER A 72 9.63 -12.49 -13.01
C SER A 72 10.01 -12.27 -11.54
N THR A 73 10.32 -11.03 -11.15
CA THR A 73 10.68 -10.67 -9.78
C THR A 73 9.45 -10.73 -8.86
N ASP A 74 9.62 -11.36 -7.70
CA ASP A 74 8.61 -11.40 -6.65
C ASP A 74 8.42 -10.03 -5.99
N VAL A 75 7.19 -9.71 -5.59
CA VAL A 75 6.84 -8.40 -5.02
C VAL A 75 6.02 -8.57 -3.75
N ILE A 76 6.51 -7.99 -2.65
CA ILE A 76 5.80 -7.89 -1.37
C ILE A 76 5.32 -6.45 -1.21
N MET A 77 4.04 -6.27 -0.96
CA MET A 77 3.36 -4.98 -0.87
C MET A 77 2.66 -4.82 0.48
N VAL A 78 3.01 -3.81 1.26
CA VAL A 78 2.39 -3.52 2.56
C VAL A 78 1.67 -2.18 2.49
N GLY A 79 0.34 -2.21 2.40
CA GLY A 79 -0.48 -1.03 2.14
C GLY A 79 -1.81 -0.99 2.88
N PRO A 80 -1.82 -0.77 4.21
CA PRO A 80 -3.07 -0.62 4.96
C PRO A 80 -3.79 0.69 4.63
N GLY A 81 -5.12 0.65 4.71
CA GLY A 81 -5.98 1.78 4.41
C GLY A 81 -5.78 2.32 2.99
N THR A 82 -5.69 3.62 2.84
CA THR A 82 -5.41 4.24 1.52
C THR A 82 -4.01 3.95 0.97
N GLY A 83 -3.14 3.30 1.75
CA GLY A 83 -1.85 2.79 1.28
C GLY A 83 -1.96 1.71 0.20
N ILE A 84 -3.13 1.12 0.02
CA ILE A 84 -3.43 0.18 -1.08
C ILE A 84 -3.32 0.82 -2.47
N ALA A 85 -3.46 2.14 -2.57
CA ALA A 85 -3.56 2.85 -3.84
C ALA A 85 -2.49 2.48 -4.88
N PRO A 86 -1.17 2.63 -4.61
CA PRO A 86 -0.15 2.30 -5.60
C PRO A 86 -0.08 0.79 -5.88
N PHE A 87 -0.47 -0.04 -4.94
CA PHE A 87 -0.43 -1.50 -5.10
C PHE A 87 -1.55 -2.01 -5.99
N ARG A 88 -2.71 -1.35 -5.98
CA ARG A 88 -3.74 -1.59 -7.00
C ARG A 88 -3.21 -1.29 -8.41
N ALA A 89 -2.54 -0.16 -8.59
CA ALA A 89 -1.92 0.18 -9.87
C ALA A 89 -0.82 -0.83 -10.27
N PHE A 90 -0.01 -1.30 -9.32
CA PHE A 90 1.02 -2.31 -9.57
C PHE A 90 0.41 -3.65 -10.01
N LEU A 91 -0.65 -4.10 -9.35
CA LEU A 91 -1.33 -5.35 -9.71
C LEU A 91 -1.97 -5.26 -11.09
N GLN A 92 -2.64 -4.14 -11.42
CA GLN A 92 -3.18 -3.91 -12.76
C GLN A 92 -2.08 -3.96 -13.83
N GLN A 93 -0.93 -3.31 -13.59
CA GLN A 93 0.18 -3.32 -14.54
C GLN A 93 0.76 -4.72 -14.71
N ARG A 94 1.00 -5.44 -13.60
CA ARG A 94 1.53 -6.81 -13.64
C ARG A 94 0.59 -7.80 -14.32
N GLU A 95 -0.73 -7.60 -14.19
CA GLU A 95 -1.73 -8.38 -14.92
C GLU A 95 -1.63 -8.17 -16.44
N ILE A 96 -1.52 -6.90 -16.87
CA ILE A 96 -1.39 -6.54 -18.30
C ILE A 96 -0.09 -7.07 -18.88
N ASP A 97 1.01 -6.91 -18.15
CA ASP A 97 2.34 -7.35 -18.59
C ASP A 97 2.50 -8.88 -18.57
N GLY A 98 1.55 -9.61 -17.99
CA GLY A 98 1.66 -11.06 -17.78
C GLY A 98 2.86 -11.43 -16.91
N ALA A 99 3.16 -10.59 -15.91
CA ALA A 99 4.29 -10.78 -15.00
C ALA A 99 4.18 -12.13 -14.28
N SER A 100 5.26 -12.92 -14.31
CA SER A 100 5.30 -14.27 -13.75
C SER A 100 5.78 -14.36 -12.30
N GLY A 101 6.39 -13.29 -11.77
CA GLY A 101 6.80 -13.19 -10.39
C GLY A 101 5.58 -13.13 -9.46
N ARG A 102 5.75 -13.69 -8.26
CA ARG A 102 4.67 -13.79 -7.26
C ARG A 102 4.34 -12.42 -6.66
N ASN A 103 3.07 -12.26 -6.26
CA ASN A 103 2.58 -11.06 -5.59
C ASN A 103 2.05 -11.39 -4.19
N TRP A 104 2.59 -10.72 -3.18
CA TRP A 104 2.14 -10.84 -1.81
C TRP A 104 1.65 -9.49 -1.29
N LEU A 105 0.37 -9.42 -0.93
CA LEU A 105 -0.26 -8.21 -0.44
C LEU A 105 -0.61 -8.34 1.04
N PHE A 106 -0.14 -7.39 1.84
CA PHE A 106 -0.61 -7.13 3.20
C PHE A 106 -1.50 -5.91 3.18
N PHE A 107 -2.77 -6.11 3.49
CA PHE A 107 -3.75 -5.04 3.64
C PHE A 107 -4.32 -5.05 5.07
N GLY A 108 -4.77 -3.91 5.55
CA GLY A 108 -5.41 -3.82 6.84
C GLY A 108 -6.14 -2.50 7.04
N ASP A 109 -7.19 -2.54 7.86
CA ASP A 109 -7.95 -1.36 8.27
C ASP A 109 -8.71 -1.67 9.59
N TRP A 110 -9.78 -0.96 9.89
CA TRP A 110 -10.55 -1.14 11.12
C TRP A 110 -11.36 -2.42 11.11
N THR A 111 -12.25 -2.57 10.12
CA THR A 111 -13.13 -3.73 9.97
C THR A 111 -13.20 -4.18 8.52
N GLU A 112 -13.53 -5.45 8.32
CA GLU A 112 -13.67 -6.01 6.98
C GLU A 112 -14.91 -5.49 6.25
N GLU A 113 -16.02 -5.34 6.99
CA GLU A 113 -17.31 -4.98 6.39
C GLU A 113 -17.34 -3.56 5.85
N GLY A 114 -16.62 -2.63 6.51
CA GLY A 114 -16.69 -1.19 6.17
C GLY A 114 -15.52 -0.69 5.35
N GLU A 115 -14.33 -1.22 5.60
CA GLU A 115 -13.08 -0.61 5.14
C GLU A 115 -12.24 -1.50 4.21
N TYR A 116 -12.75 -2.66 3.76
CA TYR A 116 -12.01 -3.47 2.77
C TYR A 116 -12.10 -2.83 1.39
N LEU A 117 -11.15 -1.92 1.12
CA LEU A 117 -11.07 -1.21 -0.15
C LEU A 117 -10.79 -2.17 -1.31
N TYR A 118 -11.51 -1.98 -2.42
CA TYR A 118 -11.37 -2.78 -3.65
C TYR A 118 -11.57 -4.30 -3.45
N ARG A 119 -12.39 -4.71 -2.49
CA ARG A 119 -12.63 -6.12 -2.15
C ARG A 119 -12.84 -6.99 -3.38
N GLU A 120 -13.77 -6.62 -4.25
CA GLU A 120 -14.12 -7.43 -5.42
C GLU A 120 -12.93 -7.64 -6.37
N GLU A 121 -12.13 -6.59 -6.61
CA GLU A 121 -10.92 -6.69 -7.43
C GLU A 121 -9.88 -7.58 -6.75
N MET A 122 -9.62 -7.39 -5.45
CA MET A 122 -8.64 -8.16 -4.70
C MET A 122 -9.01 -9.65 -4.64
N GLU A 123 -10.29 -9.96 -4.45
CA GLU A 123 -10.79 -11.34 -4.47
C GLU A 123 -10.70 -11.95 -5.87
N ALA A 124 -11.01 -11.19 -6.93
CA ALA A 124 -10.84 -11.65 -8.30
C ALA A 124 -9.38 -11.96 -8.63
N TRP A 125 -8.45 -11.09 -8.28
CA TRP A 125 -7.01 -11.32 -8.49
C TRP A 125 -6.45 -12.47 -7.65
N ARG A 126 -6.96 -12.68 -6.45
CA ARG A 126 -6.63 -13.86 -5.65
C ARG A 126 -7.15 -15.14 -6.31
N ASN A 127 -8.37 -15.12 -6.81
CA ASN A 127 -8.99 -16.28 -7.45
C ASN A 127 -8.34 -16.60 -8.82
N SER A 128 -7.85 -15.62 -9.56
CA SER A 128 -7.11 -15.80 -10.81
C SER A 128 -5.66 -16.24 -10.59
N GLY A 129 -5.14 -16.13 -9.37
CA GLY A 129 -3.74 -16.43 -9.03
C GLY A 129 -2.78 -15.28 -9.31
N LEU A 130 -3.25 -14.06 -9.61
CA LEU A 130 -2.39 -12.88 -9.70
C LEU A 130 -1.83 -12.52 -8.31
N ILE A 131 -2.65 -12.59 -7.26
CA ILE A 131 -2.19 -12.45 -5.87
C ILE A 131 -1.96 -13.84 -5.29
N ASP A 132 -0.70 -14.23 -5.12
CA ASP A 132 -0.30 -15.52 -4.54
C ASP A 132 -0.59 -15.58 -3.04
N ARG A 133 -0.38 -14.47 -2.34
CA ARG A 133 -0.66 -14.34 -0.91
C ARG A 133 -1.32 -13.02 -0.57
N HIS A 134 -2.36 -13.10 0.24
CA HIS A 134 -3.13 -11.96 0.71
C HIS A 134 -3.37 -12.07 2.21
N ASP A 135 -2.69 -11.27 2.99
CA ASP A 135 -2.81 -11.22 4.44
C ASP A 135 -3.60 -9.97 4.86
N LEU A 136 -4.73 -10.19 5.56
CA LEU A 136 -5.69 -9.16 5.95
C LEU A 136 -5.64 -8.92 7.46
N ALA A 137 -5.39 -7.68 7.87
CA ALA A 137 -5.28 -7.27 9.26
C ALA A 137 -6.44 -6.35 9.66
N TRP A 138 -7.29 -6.78 10.57
CA TRP A 138 -8.44 -6.01 11.04
C TRP A 138 -8.25 -5.56 12.49
N SER A 139 -8.03 -4.25 12.69
CA SER A 139 -7.66 -3.72 14.00
C SER A 139 -8.82 -3.57 14.98
N ARG A 140 -10.06 -3.73 14.52
CA ARG A 140 -11.29 -3.62 15.34
C ARG A 140 -12.27 -4.79 15.15
N ALA A 141 -11.85 -5.87 14.51
CA ALA A 141 -12.70 -7.05 14.30
C ALA A 141 -12.83 -7.96 15.55
N GLY A 142 -11.97 -7.77 16.54
CA GLY A 142 -11.93 -8.60 17.74
C GLY A 142 -11.42 -7.86 18.97
N PRO A 143 -11.25 -8.56 20.11
CA PRO A 143 -10.74 -7.97 21.35
C PRO A 143 -9.28 -7.53 21.23
N GLU A 144 -8.50 -8.17 20.36
CA GLU A 144 -7.11 -7.82 20.11
C GLU A 144 -6.99 -7.09 18.77
N LYS A 145 -6.16 -6.05 18.78
CA LYS A 145 -5.88 -5.27 17.56
C LYS A 145 -4.85 -6.00 16.71
N VAL A 146 -5.24 -6.38 15.50
CA VAL A 146 -4.33 -6.97 14.52
C VAL A 146 -3.94 -5.91 13.49
N TYR A 147 -2.64 -5.71 13.31
CA TYR A 147 -2.06 -4.81 12.30
C TYR A 147 -1.16 -5.61 11.35
N VAL A 148 -0.84 -5.03 10.20
CA VAL A 148 -0.02 -5.67 9.16
C VAL A 148 1.34 -6.18 9.69
N GLN A 149 2.01 -5.45 10.57
CA GLN A 149 3.27 -5.86 11.17
C GLN A 149 3.15 -7.12 12.03
N HIS A 150 2.00 -7.41 12.61
CA HIS A 150 1.76 -8.65 13.35
C HIS A 150 1.73 -9.85 12.39
N LEU A 151 1.05 -9.70 11.24
CA LEU A 151 1.01 -10.73 10.21
C LEU A 151 2.38 -10.91 9.54
N MET A 152 3.14 -9.85 9.35
CA MET A 152 4.53 -9.92 8.89
C MET A 152 5.40 -10.76 9.84
N LYS A 153 5.31 -10.54 11.16
CA LYS A 153 6.04 -11.35 12.15
C LYS A 153 5.68 -12.82 12.09
N GLN A 154 4.40 -13.14 11.91
CA GLN A 154 3.93 -14.53 11.77
C GLN A 154 4.48 -15.22 10.52
N ASN A 155 4.70 -14.46 9.45
CA ASN A 155 5.18 -14.95 8.16
C ASN A 155 6.65 -14.60 7.89
N GLY A 156 7.42 -14.25 8.92
CA GLY A 156 8.75 -13.68 8.79
C GLY A 156 9.74 -14.51 7.98
N GLU A 157 9.78 -15.83 8.20
CA GLU A 157 10.66 -16.74 7.44
C GLU A 157 10.36 -16.70 5.93
N GLN A 158 9.08 -16.67 5.58
CA GLN A 158 8.69 -16.63 4.17
C GLN A 158 8.92 -15.27 3.53
N ILE A 159 8.73 -14.17 4.29
CA ILE A 159 9.11 -12.83 3.83
C ILE A 159 10.61 -12.78 3.55
N TRP A 160 11.44 -13.30 4.48
CA TRP A 160 12.87 -13.38 4.27
C TRP A 160 13.23 -14.19 3.01
N ASN A 161 12.63 -15.36 2.83
CA ASN A 161 12.91 -16.20 1.65
C ASN A 161 12.59 -15.50 0.33
N TRP A 162 11.55 -14.64 0.28
CA TRP A 162 11.25 -13.88 -0.93
C TRP A 162 12.27 -12.75 -1.15
N ILE A 163 12.69 -12.07 -0.08
CA ILE A 163 13.67 -10.99 -0.13
C ILE A 163 15.06 -11.54 -0.51
N ASP A 164 15.48 -12.63 0.12
CA ASP A 164 16.77 -13.30 -0.16
C ASP A 164 16.83 -13.85 -1.60
N GLY A 165 15.67 -14.21 -2.15
CA GLY A 165 15.50 -14.57 -3.55
C GLY A 165 15.52 -13.40 -4.54
N GLY A 166 15.75 -12.15 -4.09
CA GLY A 166 15.79 -10.96 -4.92
C GLY A 166 14.42 -10.27 -5.09
N GLY A 167 13.44 -10.63 -4.25
CA GLY A 167 12.12 -10.01 -4.25
C GLY A 167 12.15 -8.57 -3.73
N TYR A 168 11.28 -7.74 -4.28
CA TYR A 168 11.11 -6.35 -3.88
C TYR A 168 10.10 -6.21 -2.76
N PHE A 169 10.36 -5.26 -1.83
CA PHE A 169 9.49 -4.98 -0.70
C PHE A 169 9.04 -3.51 -0.71
N TYR A 170 7.74 -3.29 -0.78
CA TYR A 170 7.15 -1.95 -0.85
C TYR A 170 6.27 -1.66 0.35
N VAL A 171 6.34 -0.43 0.85
CA VAL A 171 5.50 0.07 1.94
C VAL A 171 4.83 1.37 1.53
N CYS A 172 3.51 1.45 1.65
CA CYS A 172 2.76 2.68 1.45
C CYS A 172 1.70 2.84 2.55
N GLY A 173 1.58 4.05 3.10
CA GLY A 173 0.59 4.39 4.12
C GLY A 173 1.08 5.41 5.12
N ASP A 174 0.58 5.36 6.38
CA ASP A 174 0.95 6.32 7.41
C ASP A 174 2.44 6.28 7.77
N LYS A 175 3.12 7.37 7.44
CA LYS A 175 4.57 7.55 7.68
C LYS A 175 4.93 7.61 9.16
N ASN A 176 4.03 8.08 10.02
CA ASN A 176 4.39 8.42 11.41
C ASN A 176 4.38 7.21 12.34
N TYR A 177 3.48 6.26 12.11
CA TYR A 177 3.30 5.07 12.94
C TYR A 177 3.51 3.79 12.15
N MET A 178 2.64 3.50 11.20
CA MET A 178 2.63 2.24 10.47
C MET A 178 3.96 1.94 9.75
N ALA A 179 4.50 2.89 9.01
CA ALA A 179 5.76 2.68 8.27
C ALA A 179 6.94 2.41 9.20
N LYS A 180 6.96 3.00 10.41
CA LYS A 180 8.00 2.73 11.41
C LYS A 180 7.88 1.32 11.99
N ASP A 181 6.65 0.89 12.30
CA ASP A 181 6.40 -0.45 12.83
C ASP A 181 6.74 -1.53 11.81
N VAL A 182 6.38 -1.31 10.55
CA VAL A 182 6.74 -2.19 9.42
C VAL A 182 8.25 -2.23 9.24
N HIS A 183 8.93 -1.08 9.23
CA HIS A 183 10.39 -0.99 9.12
C HIS A 183 11.10 -1.74 10.26
N THR A 184 10.70 -1.52 11.51
CA THR A 184 11.25 -2.24 12.66
C THR A 184 11.04 -3.74 12.54
N THR A 185 9.83 -4.15 12.15
CA THR A 185 9.51 -5.57 11.95
C THR A 185 10.33 -6.20 10.84
N LEU A 186 10.58 -5.47 9.77
CA LEU A 186 11.41 -5.96 8.66
C LEU A 186 12.87 -6.17 9.09
N ILE A 187 13.43 -5.25 9.88
CA ILE A 187 14.78 -5.42 10.49
C ILE A 187 14.82 -6.69 11.37
N GLU A 188 13.81 -6.87 12.24
CA GLU A 188 13.68 -8.07 13.08
C GLU A 188 13.65 -9.36 12.24
N ILE A 189 12.92 -9.35 11.11
CA ILE A 189 12.81 -10.47 10.18
C ILE A 189 14.17 -10.76 9.53
N CYS A 190 14.84 -9.76 8.98
CA CYS A 190 16.16 -9.90 8.35
C CYS A 190 17.23 -10.39 9.36
N SER A 191 17.22 -9.85 10.57
CA SER A 191 18.13 -10.31 11.62
C SER A 191 17.88 -11.76 12.00
N LYS A 192 16.61 -12.13 12.26
CA LYS A 192 16.26 -13.46 12.74
C LYS A 192 16.43 -14.56 11.70
N PHE A 193 15.98 -14.33 10.48
CA PHE A 193 15.93 -15.35 9.43
C PHE A 193 17.09 -15.23 8.43
N GLY A 194 17.66 -14.04 8.26
CA GLY A 194 18.86 -13.80 7.46
C GLY A 194 20.16 -14.03 8.21
N GLY A 195 20.09 -14.26 9.53
CA GLY A 195 21.28 -14.49 10.35
C GLY A 195 22.18 -13.27 10.50
N MET A 196 21.65 -12.07 10.29
CA MET A 196 22.34 -10.78 10.39
C MET A 196 22.32 -10.27 11.84
N SER A 197 23.33 -9.53 12.24
CA SER A 197 23.24 -8.67 13.41
C SER A 197 22.16 -7.59 13.20
N GLU A 198 21.68 -6.96 14.26
CA GLU A 198 20.69 -5.91 14.15
C GLU A 198 21.19 -4.72 13.30
N GLU A 199 22.48 -4.39 13.40
CA GLU A 199 23.11 -3.31 12.64
C GLU A 199 23.19 -3.66 11.14
N GLU A 200 23.61 -4.88 10.80
CA GLU A 200 23.65 -5.37 9.42
C GLU A 200 22.24 -5.45 8.80
N ALA A 201 21.25 -5.95 9.55
CA ALA A 201 19.88 -6.01 9.10
C ALA A 201 19.28 -4.62 8.83
N LYS A 202 19.61 -3.65 9.68
CA LYS A 202 19.21 -2.27 9.49
C LYS A 202 19.83 -1.65 8.24
N GLU A 203 21.14 -1.82 8.04
CA GLU A 203 21.81 -1.34 6.84
C GLU A 203 21.25 -1.99 5.58
N PHE A 204 21.00 -3.29 5.61
CA PHE A 204 20.38 -4.02 4.50
C PHE A 204 18.99 -3.47 4.14
N VAL A 205 18.13 -3.24 5.13
CA VAL A 205 16.77 -2.69 4.90
C VAL A 205 16.81 -1.25 4.40
N GLU A 206 17.76 -0.42 4.85
CA GLU A 206 17.86 0.99 4.47
C GLU A 206 18.55 1.23 3.12
N THR A 207 19.37 0.30 2.65
CA THR A 207 20.22 0.50 1.46
C THR A 207 20.13 -0.61 0.42
N GLY A 208 19.64 -1.78 0.79
CA GLY A 208 19.64 -2.97 -0.06
C GLY A 208 18.24 -3.43 -0.53
N LEU A 209 17.19 -2.84 0.03
CA LEU A 209 15.79 -3.16 -0.33
C LEU A 209 15.09 -2.01 -1.09
#